data_79190a303d101d587c70f28243f369f5
#
_entry.id   79190a303d101d587c70f28243f369f5
#
_cell.length_a   1.000
_cell.length_b   1.000
_cell.length_c   1.000
_cell.angle_alpha   90.00
_cell.angle_beta   90.00
_cell.angle_gamma   90.00
#
_symmetry.space_group_name_H-M   'P 1'
#
loop_
_entity.id
_entity.type
_entity.pdbx_description
1 polymer ?
#
loop_
_entity_poly.entity_id
_entity_poly.type
_entity_poly.pdbx_seq_one_letter_code
_entity_poly.pdbx_strand_id
1 'polypeptide(L)'
;MAQVELKNVNKAFGKTEVIRSVDLEINKGEFVVFVGPSGCGKSTLLRLIAGLETLSSGEIMIAGRAVMDLPPSKRGIAMVFQSYALYPHMSVFHNMAFSLELQGVAKAEIRDRVEAAAKILQMEHLLERRPAALSGGQRQRVAIGRAIVRNPDVFLFDEPLSNLDAALRHDTRVEIAKLHGQLDATTIYVTHDQVEAMTLADKIVVLKDGEVMQVGAPMDLFNMPANEFVAGFLGSPQMNFFDGKITKITAGGAKARFSGDGLDVSGIRLVSSGKAEGDAAKIGIRPQHLELDPKGKLVGRVTLVERLGTETIVELMSGRQTLFRFASGEATDLAVGDEARFSFDSARAHLF
;
A
#
# COMPACT_ATOMS: atom_id res chain seq x y z
N MET A 1 4.33 17.01 -15.53
CA MET A 1 4.64 16.01 -16.59
C MET A 1 4.78 14.68 -15.91
N ALA A 2 4.11 13.66 -16.42
CA ALA A 2 4.25 12.30 -15.90
C ALA A 2 5.70 11.83 -16.02
N GLN A 3 6.21 11.23 -14.94
CA GLN A 3 7.53 10.62 -14.89
C GLN A 3 7.47 9.16 -15.37
N VAL A 4 6.38 8.45 -15.03
CA VAL A 4 6.10 7.10 -15.51
C VAL A 4 4.67 7.03 -16.01
N GLU A 5 4.47 6.51 -17.22
CA GLU A 5 3.16 6.27 -17.80
C GLU A 5 3.04 4.80 -18.22
N LEU A 6 1.96 4.16 -17.83
CA LEU A 6 1.56 2.83 -18.26
C LEU A 6 0.30 2.99 -19.10
N LYS A 7 0.29 2.46 -20.33
CA LYS A 7 -0.85 2.52 -21.24
C LYS A 7 -1.26 1.12 -21.68
N ASN A 8 -2.44 0.70 -21.23
CA ASN A 8 -3.02 -0.61 -21.52
C ASN A 8 -2.02 -1.75 -21.33
N VAL A 9 -1.29 -1.72 -20.20
CA VAL A 9 -0.22 -2.68 -19.89
C VAL A 9 -0.81 -4.03 -19.55
N ASN A 10 -0.37 -5.07 -20.27
CA ASN A 10 -0.80 -6.45 -20.09
C ASN A 10 0.40 -7.39 -19.94
N LYS A 11 0.27 -8.40 -19.09
CA LYS A 11 1.26 -9.48 -18.93
C LYS A 11 0.59 -10.82 -18.71
N ALA A 12 0.95 -11.78 -19.54
CA ALA A 12 0.59 -13.17 -19.38
C ALA A 12 1.86 -14.05 -19.29
N PHE A 13 1.81 -15.09 -18.49
CA PHE A 13 2.76 -16.20 -18.46
C PHE A 13 2.06 -17.47 -18.97
N GLY A 14 2.38 -17.83 -20.19
CA GLY A 14 1.63 -18.89 -20.90
C GLY A 14 0.16 -18.51 -21.05
N LYS A 15 -0.74 -19.26 -20.39
CA LYS A 15 -2.20 -19.00 -20.44
C LYS A 15 -2.70 -18.13 -19.26
N THR A 16 -1.85 -17.82 -18.28
CA THR A 16 -2.25 -17.09 -17.08
C THR A 16 -1.99 -15.60 -17.25
N GLU A 17 -3.05 -14.82 -17.32
CA GLU A 17 -2.97 -13.35 -17.28
C GLU A 17 -2.72 -12.88 -15.86
N VAL A 18 -1.62 -12.14 -15.66
CA VAL A 18 -1.18 -11.64 -14.34
C VAL A 18 -1.36 -10.12 -14.22
N ILE A 19 -1.27 -9.40 -15.33
CA ILE A 19 -1.57 -7.96 -15.41
C ILE A 19 -2.55 -7.75 -16.56
N ARG A 20 -3.62 -6.99 -16.31
CA ARG A 20 -4.75 -6.82 -17.21
C ARG A 20 -5.04 -5.34 -17.41
N SER A 21 -4.77 -4.84 -18.60
CA SER A 21 -5.12 -3.50 -19.08
C SER A 21 -4.85 -2.39 -18.05
N VAL A 22 -3.65 -2.38 -17.46
CA VAL A 22 -3.30 -1.38 -16.47
C VAL A 22 -2.94 -0.07 -17.15
N ASP A 23 -3.70 0.98 -16.81
CA ASP A 23 -3.41 2.38 -17.11
C ASP A 23 -3.03 3.09 -15.81
N LEU A 24 -1.88 3.77 -15.80
CA LEU A 24 -1.40 4.49 -14.62
C LEU A 24 -0.48 5.64 -15.02
N GLU A 25 -0.66 6.77 -14.36
CA GLU A 25 0.21 7.94 -14.48
C GLU A 25 0.81 8.29 -13.12
N ILE A 26 2.15 8.42 -13.09
CA ILE A 26 2.93 8.78 -11.92
C ILE A 26 3.70 10.07 -12.24
N ASN A 27 3.47 11.11 -11.45
CA ASN A 27 4.13 12.39 -11.66
C ASN A 27 5.54 12.41 -11.07
N LYS A 28 6.36 13.35 -11.54
CA LYS A 28 7.70 13.55 -11.01
C LYS A 28 7.64 13.89 -9.52
N GLY A 29 8.50 13.24 -8.73
CA GLY A 29 8.60 13.45 -7.30
C GLY A 29 7.52 12.75 -6.47
N GLU A 30 6.53 12.05 -7.07
CA GLU A 30 5.52 11.30 -6.31
C GLU A 30 6.10 10.04 -5.67
N PHE A 31 5.67 9.75 -4.45
CA PHE A 31 5.83 8.45 -3.79
C PHE A 31 4.58 7.61 -4.03
N VAL A 32 4.66 6.65 -4.94
CA VAL A 32 3.52 5.80 -5.32
C VAL A 32 3.68 4.42 -4.72
N VAL A 33 2.67 3.93 -4.02
CA VAL A 33 2.69 2.61 -3.38
C VAL A 33 1.70 1.67 -4.05
N PHE A 34 2.19 0.51 -4.50
CA PHE A 34 1.35 -0.59 -5.00
C PHE A 34 1.01 -1.53 -3.86
N VAL A 35 -0.29 -1.70 -3.61
CA VAL A 35 -0.81 -2.59 -2.57
C VAL A 35 -1.83 -3.57 -3.12
N GLY A 36 -2.05 -4.67 -2.43
CA GLY A 36 -3.02 -5.69 -2.80
C GLY A 36 -2.66 -7.06 -2.22
N PRO A 37 -3.51 -8.06 -2.35
CA PRO A 37 -3.27 -9.42 -1.88
C PRO A 37 -2.01 -10.05 -2.49
N SER A 38 -1.51 -11.11 -1.87
CA SER A 38 -0.42 -11.91 -2.46
C SER A 38 -0.85 -12.46 -3.81
N GLY A 39 0.05 -12.39 -4.80
CA GLY A 39 -0.22 -12.89 -6.15
C GLY A 39 -1.05 -11.97 -7.06
N CYS A 40 -1.50 -10.79 -6.63
CA CYS A 40 -2.29 -9.88 -7.47
C CYS A 40 -1.49 -9.13 -8.56
N GLY A 41 -0.18 -9.37 -8.71
CA GLY A 41 0.63 -8.81 -9.80
C GLY A 41 1.54 -7.62 -9.44
N LYS A 42 1.60 -7.14 -8.18
CA LYS A 42 2.40 -5.97 -7.76
C LYS A 42 3.87 -6.05 -8.20
N SER A 43 4.59 -7.09 -7.76
CA SER A 43 6.00 -7.27 -8.12
C SER A 43 6.19 -7.54 -9.61
N THR A 44 5.20 -8.15 -10.27
CA THR A 44 5.22 -8.32 -11.74
C THR A 44 5.15 -6.96 -12.43
N LEU A 45 4.22 -6.10 -12.03
CA LEU A 45 4.09 -4.75 -12.59
C LEU A 45 5.36 -3.93 -12.35
N LEU A 46 5.94 -4.01 -11.14
CA LEU A 46 7.22 -3.35 -10.83
C LEU A 46 8.36 -3.86 -11.74
N ARG A 47 8.44 -5.18 -11.96
CA ARG A 47 9.46 -5.80 -12.84
C ARG A 47 9.28 -5.45 -14.30
N LEU A 48 8.04 -5.26 -14.78
CA LEU A 48 7.74 -4.75 -16.12
C LEU A 48 8.29 -3.33 -16.29
N ILE A 49 8.07 -2.44 -15.33
CA ILE A 49 8.62 -1.07 -15.31
C ILE A 49 10.16 -1.12 -15.30
N ALA A 50 10.72 -2.02 -14.47
CA ALA A 50 12.17 -2.22 -14.39
C ALA A 50 12.80 -2.80 -15.66
N GLY A 51 12.02 -3.43 -16.55
CA GLY A 51 12.52 -4.16 -17.71
C GLY A 51 13.13 -5.51 -17.39
N LEU A 52 12.83 -6.05 -16.20
CA LEU A 52 13.20 -7.41 -15.79
C LEU A 52 12.22 -8.45 -16.32
N GLU A 53 11.06 -8.00 -16.75
CA GLU A 53 10.04 -8.77 -17.44
C GLU A 53 9.62 -8.04 -18.72
N THR A 54 9.17 -8.80 -19.73
CA THR A 54 8.66 -8.26 -21.01
C THR A 54 7.15 -8.13 -20.96
N LEU A 55 6.59 -7.07 -21.54
CA LEU A 55 5.15 -6.92 -21.74
C LEU A 55 4.58 -7.99 -22.67
N SER A 56 3.32 -8.37 -22.49
CA SER A 56 2.56 -9.07 -23.50
C SER A 56 1.94 -8.09 -24.52
N SER A 57 1.47 -6.94 -24.04
CA SER A 57 1.02 -5.80 -24.86
C SER A 57 0.97 -4.53 -24.02
N GLY A 58 0.77 -3.38 -24.67
CA GLY A 58 0.73 -2.07 -24.03
C GLY A 58 2.05 -1.33 -24.15
N GLU A 59 2.15 -0.20 -23.46
CA GLU A 59 3.30 0.70 -23.52
C GLU A 59 3.70 1.19 -22.12
N ILE A 60 5.01 1.32 -21.89
CA ILE A 60 5.58 1.96 -20.71
C ILE A 60 6.48 3.11 -21.16
N MET A 61 6.25 4.30 -20.60
CA MET A 61 7.08 5.47 -20.81
C MET A 61 7.73 5.89 -19.48
N ILE A 62 9.00 6.24 -19.52
CA ILE A 62 9.75 6.82 -18.38
C ILE A 62 10.40 8.10 -18.85
N ALA A 63 10.17 9.22 -18.13
CA ALA A 63 10.65 10.55 -18.48
C ALA A 63 10.34 10.92 -19.94
N GLY A 64 9.14 10.60 -20.41
CA GLY A 64 8.65 10.88 -21.76
C GLY A 64 9.27 9.99 -22.86
N ARG A 65 10.00 8.93 -22.51
CA ARG A 65 10.63 7.99 -23.46
C ARG A 65 9.99 6.61 -23.36
N ALA A 66 9.63 6.00 -24.47
CA ALA A 66 9.22 4.61 -24.55
C ALA A 66 10.40 3.69 -24.16
N VAL A 67 10.18 2.73 -23.25
CA VAL A 67 11.26 1.93 -22.67
C VAL A 67 11.14 0.43 -22.93
N MET A 68 10.17 -0.02 -23.71
CA MET A 68 9.91 -1.46 -23.93
C MET A 68 11.13 -2.19 -24.49
N ASP A 69 11.84 -1.58 -25.45
CA ASP A 69 13.01 -2.16 -26.10
C ASP A 69 14.33 -1.87 -25.36
N LEU A 70 14.27 -1.13 -24.23
CA LEU A 70 15.46 -0.78 -23.47
C LEU A 70 15.75 -1.83 -22.39
N PRO A 71 17.01 -2.29 -22.28
CA PRO A 71 17.42 -3.12 -21.15
C PRO A 71 17.32 -2.34 -19.82
N PRO A 72 17.21 -3.01 -18.68
CA PRO A 72 17.06 -2.36 -17.35
C PRO A 72 18.08 -1.27 -17.06
N SER A 73 19.33 -1.49 -17.49
CA SER A 73 20.45 -0.56 -17.27
C SER A 73 20.31 0.79 -17.98
N LYS A 74 19.46 0.87 -19.04
CA LYS A 74 19.26 2.07 -19.87
C LYS A 74 17.91 2.78 -19.61
N ARG A 75 17.07 2.27 -18.68
CA ARG A 75 15.76 2.83 -18.38
C ARG A 75 15.78 4.02 -17.42
N GLY A 76 16.93 4.42 -16.88
CA GLY A 76 17.04 5.52 -15.90
C GLY A 76 16.46 5.15 -14.53
N ILE A 77 16.43 3.87 -14.18
CA ILE A 77 15.86 3.38 -12.92
C ILE A 77 16.92 2.76 -12.00
N ALA A 78 16.62 2.72 -10.70
CA ALA A 78 17.33 1.89 -9.73
C ALA A 78 16.33 1.06 -8.93
N MET A 79 16.64 -0.22 -8.68
CA MET A 79 15.75 -1.13 -7.98
C MET A 79 16.41 -1.68 -6.71
N VAL A 80 15.66 -1.65 -5.61
CA VAL A 80 15.98 -2.27 -4.34
C VAL A 80 15.10 -3.51 -4.19
N PHE A 81 15.74 -4.67 -4.09
CA PHE A 81 15.07 -5.97 -4.01
C PHE A 81 14.77 -6.36 -2.56
N GLN A 82 13.78 -7.18 -2.36
CA GLN A 82 13.37 -7.74 -1.06
C GLN A 82 14.54 -8.44 -0.33
N SER A 83 15.43 -9.13 -1.03
CA SER A 83 16.61 -9.81 -0.48
C SER A 83 17.84 -8.92 -0.33
N TYR A 84 17.70 -7.60 -0.59
CA TYR A 84 18.79 -6.62 -0.66
C TYR A 84 19.80 -6.89 -1.78
N ALA A 85 20.02 -8.12 -2.19
CA ALA A 85 20.91 -8.58 -3.26
C ALA A 85 22.33 -8.00 -3.14
N LEU A 86 22.90 -7.94 -1.91
CA LEU A 86 24.24 -7.45 -1.67
C LEU A 86 25.27 -8.50 -2.07
N TYR A 87 26.44 -8.04 -2.58
CA TYR A 87 27.59 -8.88 -2.86
C TYR A 87 28.33 -9.18 -1.54
N PRO A 88 28.29 -10.42 -1.01
CA PRO A 88 28.75 -10.72 0.34
C PRO A 88 30.28 -10.62 0.51
N HIS A 89 31.02 -10.74 -0.57
CA HIS A 89 32.49 -10.67 -0.61
C HIS A 89 33.04 -9.24 -0.73
N MET A 90 32.18 -8.27 -1.07
CA MET A 90 32.54 -6.85 -1.23
C MET A 90 32.28 -6.07 0.07
N SER A 91 33.07 -5.01 0.32
CA SER A 91 32.77 -4.05 1.39
C SER A 91 31.50 -3.23 1.04
N VAL A 92 31.00 -2.45 2.00
CA VAL A 92 29.89 -1.50 1.78
C VAL A 92 30.26 -0.53 0.67
N PHE A 93 31.46 0.05 0.72
CA PHE A 93 31.96 0.95 -0.34
C PHE A 93 31.87 0.30 -1.71
N HIS A 94 32.44 -0.88 -1.89
CA HIS A 94 32.46 -1.58 -3.19
C HIS A 94 31.07 -2.06 -3.62
N ASN A 95 30.17 -2.42 -2.68
CA ASN A 95 28.78 -2.68 -3.00
C ASN A 95 28.10 -1.45 -3.61
N MET A 96 28.31 -0.26 -3.07
CA MET A 96 27.76 0.98 -3.61
C MET A 96 28.43 1.38 -4.93
N ALA A 97 29.76 1.27 -5.02
CA ALA A 97 30.57 1.67 -6.17
C ALA A 97 30.35 0.80 -7.41
N PHE A 98 30.02 -0.48 -7.25
CA PHE A 98 30.07 -1.50 -8.28
C PHE A 98 29.42 -1.11 -9.61
N SER A 99 28.23 -0.50 -9.56
CA SER A 99 27.53 -0.09 -10.79
C SER A 99 28.26 1.04 -11.54
N LEU A 100 28.93 1.93 -10.82
CA LEU A 100 29.70 3.04 -11.39
C LEU A 100 31.01 2.54 -11.97
N GLU A 101 31.64 1.56 -11.30
CA GLU A 101 32.88 0.89 -11.80
C GLU A 101 32.59 0.20 -13.13
N LEU A 102 31.46 -0.53 -13.26
CA LEU A 102 31.04 -1.16 -14.52
C LEU A 102 30.76 -0.16 -15.64
N GLN A 103 30.36 1.05 -15.32
CA GLN A 103 30.14 2.13 -16.28
C GLN A 103 31.41 2.88 -16.65
N GLY A 104 32.56 2.55 -16.04
CA GLY A 104 33.85 3.18 -16.32
C GLY A 104 33.94 4.61 -15.74
N VAL A 105 33.18 4.95 -14.71
CA VAL A 105 33.26 6.26 -14.04
C VAL A 105 34.61 6.42 -13.36
N ALA A 106 35.17 7.63 -13.37
CA ALA A 106 36.46 7.92 -12.76
C ALA A 106 36.48 7.65 -11.25
N LYS A 107 37.58 7.07 -10.75
CA LYS A 107 37.68 6.66 -9.31
C LYS A 107 37.42 7.79 -8.31
N ALA A 108 37.82 9.02 -8.62
CA ALA A 108 37.57 10.18 -7.78
C ALA A 108 36.05 10.45 -7.67
N GLU A 109 35.34 10.47 -8.81
CA GLU A 109 33.89 10.68 -8.87
C GLU A 109 33.11 9.54 -8.18
N ILE A 110 33.59 8.29 -8.33
CA ILE A 110 32.97 7.15 -7.60
C ILE A 110 33.07 7.37 -6.09
N ARG A 111 34.25 7.79 -5.60
CA ARG A 111 34.47 8.07 -4.18
C ARG A 111 33.52 9.17 -3.70
N ASP A 112 33.46 10.30 -4.39
CA ASP A 112 32.61 11.44 -4.03
C ASP A 112 31.13 11.03 -3.96
N ARG A 113 30.63 10.28 -4.95
CA ARG A 113 29.24 9.80 -5.00
C ARG A 113 28.95 8.80 -3.88
N VAL A 114 29.85 7.88 -3.58
CA VAL A 114 29.67 6.89 -2.50
C VAL A 114 29.70 7.57 -1.14
N GLU A 115 30.65 8.49 -0.90
CA GLU A 115 30.73 9.23 0.37
C GLU A 115 29.49 10.12 0.57
N ALA A 116 29.01 10.79 -0.48
CA ALA A 116 27.75 11.55 -0.43
C ALA A 116 26.55 10.67 -0.08
N ALA A 117 26.41 9.51 -0.72
CA ALA A 117 25.34 8.55 -0.43
C ALA A 117 25.47 7.98 1.01
N ALA A 118 26.69 7.65 1.44
CA ALA A 118 26.95 7.16 2.79
C ALA A 118 26.60 8.21 3.86
N LYS A 119 26.87 9.48 3.60
CA LYS A 119 26.51 10.59 4.48
C LYS A 119 24.99 10.75 4.63
N ILE A 120 24.24 10.69 3.52
CA ILE A 120 22.78 10.73 3.52
C ILE A 120 22.21 9.59 4.39
N LEU A 121 22.82 8.39 4.28
CA LEU A 121 22.39 7.17 4.96
C LEU A 121 23.04 7.01 6.36
N GLN A 122 23.87 7.95 6.81
CA GLN A 122 24.61 7.90 8.09
C GLN A 122 25.47 6.61 8.21
N MET A 123 26.16 6.23 7.15
CA MET A 123 26.91 4.98 7.05
C MET A 123 28.41 5.15 6.79
N GLU A 124 28.93 6.36 6.90
CA GLU A 124 30.36 6.66 6.61
C GLU A 124 31.31 5.74 7.38
N HIS A 125 30.99 5.47 8.66
CA HIS A 125 31.79 4.62 9.55
C HIS A 125 31.70 3.12 9.24
N LEU A 126 30.87 2.71 8.28
CA LEU A 126 30.66 1.31 7.88
C LEU A 126 31.20 0.97 6.50
N LEU A 127 31.75 1.93 5.75
CA LEU A 127 32.15 1.77 4.36
C LEU A 127 33.11 0.60 4.12
N GLU A 128 34.01 0.31 5.07
CA GLU A 128 34.97 -0.78 4.96
C GLU A 128 34.43 -2.13 5.45
N ARG A 129 33.25 -2.17 6.07
CA ARG A 129 32.67 -3.43 6.55
C ARG A 129 32.07 -4.25 5.41
N ARG A 130 31.96 -5.57 5.62
CA ARG A 130 31.26 -6.50 4.73
C ARG A 130 29.83 -6.72 5.18
N PRO A 131 28.90 -7.12 4.30
CA PRO A 131 27.49 -7.36 4.64
C PRO A 131 27.25 -8.31 5.83
N ALA A 132 28.12 -9.31 6.02
CA ALA A 132 28.04 -10.24 7.15
C ALA A 132 28.19 -9.56 8.54
N ALA A 133 28.86 -8.41 8.60
CA ALA A 133 29.08 -7.63 9.83
C ALA A 133 28.03 -6.52 10.03
N LEU A 134 26.90 -6.55 9.31
CA LEU A 134 25.86 -5.53 9.33
C LEU A 134 24.54 -6.09 9.88
N SER A 135 23.77 -5.24 10.57
CA SER A 135 22.37 -5.54 10.91
C SER A 135 21.47 -5.58 9.67
N GLY A 136 20.22 -6.06 9.81
CA GLY A 136 19.22 -6.07 8.73
C GLY A 136 19.00 -4.68 8.13
N GLY A 137 18.73 -3.68 8.96
CA GLY A 137 18.53 -2.30 8.51
C GLY A 137 19.78 -1.69 7.89
N GLN A 138 20.99 -1.99 8.40
CA GLN A 138 22.24 -1.55 7.77
C GLN A 138 22.41 -2.17 6.38
N ARG A 139 22.11 -3.47 6.19
CA ARG A 139 22.14 -4.10 4.86
C ARG A 139 21.16 -3.44 3.89
N GLN A 140 19.97 -3.10 4.37
CA GLN A 140 18.99 -2.38 3.58
C GLN A 140 19.50 -0.99 3.16
N ARG A 141 20.07 -0.21 4.08
CA ARG A 141 20.67 1.09 3.75
C ARG A 141 21.78 0.95 2.69
N VAL A 142 22.59 -0.11 2.73
CA VAL A 142 23.58 -0.37 1.66
C VAL A 142 22.89 -0.61 0.31
N ALA A 143 21.79 -1.38 0.28
CA ALA A 143 21.04 -1.62 -0.94
C ALA A 143 20.41 -0.32 -1.51
N ILE A 144 19.90 0.56 -0.63
CA ILE A 144 19.43 1.90 -1.00
C ILE A 144 20.60 2.75 -1.50
N GLY A 145 21.76 2.72 -0.85
CA GLY A 145 22.97 3.45 -1.27
C GLY A 145 23.41 3.07 -2.69
N ARG A 146 23.36 1.77 -3.03
CA ARG A 146 23.59 1.28 -4.41
C ARG A 146 22.65 1.89 -5.44
N ALA A 147 21.42 2.22 -5.02
CA ALA A 147 20.46 2.88 -5.88
C ALA A 147 20.75 4.39 -6.00
N ILE A 148 21.04 5.06 -4.88
CA ILE A 148 21.29 6.51 -4.83
C ILE A 148 22.48 6.91 -5.69
N VAL A 149 23.62 6.20 -5.61
CA VAL A 149 24.86 6.55 -6.35
C VAL A 149 24.66 6.61 -7.86
N ARG A 150 23.62 5.96 -8.39
CA ARG A 150 23.26 5.95 -9.82
C ARG A 150 22.51 7.18 -10.27
N ASN A 151 22.00 7.98 -9.33
CA ASN A 151 21.15 9.15 -9.59
C ASN A 151 20.01 8.84 -10.61
N PRO A 152 19.13 7.89 -10.31
CA PRO A 152 18.10 7.46 -11.25
C PRO A 152 16.95 8.46 -11.36
N ASP A 153 16.21 8.40 -12.47
CA ASP A 153 14.95 9.13 -12.67
C ASP A 153 13.82 8.58 -11.77
N VAL A 154 13.86 7.26 -11.50
CA VAL A 154 12.82 6.56 -10.71
C VAL A 154 13.45 5.50 -9.82
N PHE A 155 13.11 5.51 -8.53
CA PHE A 155 13.42 4.45 -7.57
C PHE A 155 12.31 3.41 -7.54
N LEU A 156 12.68 2.14 -7.56
CA LEU A 156 11.78 0.99 -7.47
C LEU A 156 12.12 0.16 -6.23
N PHE A 157 11.14 -0.07 -5.35
CA PHE A 157 11.30 -0.87 -4.13
C PHE A 157 10.35 -2.08 -4.17
N ASP A 158 10.90 -3.31 -4.16
CA ASP A 158 10.13 -4.57 -4.14
C ASP A 158 10.13 -5.13 -2.71
N GLU A 159 9.11 -4.83 -1.92
CA GLU A 159 8.90 -5.24 -0.52
C GLU A 159 10.16 -5.08 0.38
N PRO A 160 10.78 -3.90 0.45
CA PRO A 160 12.10 -3.76 1.06
C PRO A 160 12.11 -3.96 2.58
N LEU A 161 10.96 -3.85 3.27
CA LEU A 161 10.87 -3.98 4.73
C LEU A 161 10.35 -5.34 5.22
N SER A 162 9.97 -6.24 4.32
CA SER A 162 9.31 -7.51 4.66
C SER A 162 10.17 -8.44 5.52
N ASN A 163 11.50 -8.34 5.43
CA ASN A 163 12.45 -9.18 6.16
C ASN A 163 12.96 -8.55 7.48
N LEU A 164 12.33 -7.46 7.94
CA LEU A 164 12.70 -6.77 9.18
C LEU A 164 11.70 -7.08 10.30
N ASP A 165 12.20 -7.10 11.53
CA ASP A 165 11.34 -7.10 12.73
C ASP A 165 10.53 -5.79 12.85
N ALA A 166 9.49 -5.77 13.69
CA ALA A 166 8.54 -4.68 13.77
C ALA A 166 9.19 -3.33 14.17
N ALA A 167 10.13 -3.34 15.14
CA ALA A 167 10.78 -2.12 15.60
C ALA A 167 11.68 -1.53 14.51
N LEU A 168 12.54 -2.37 13.91
CA LEU A 168 13.43 -1.96 12.83
C LEU A 168 12.66 -1.54 11.57
N ARG A 169 11.50 -2.17 11.29
CA ARG A 169 10.61 -1.79 10.19
C ARG A 169 10.07 -0.38 10.37
N HIS A 170 9.64 -0.02 11.59
CA HIS A 170 9.18 1.34 11.89
C HIS A 170 10.28 2.38 11.62
N ASP A 171 11.46 2.18 12.18
CA ASP A 171 12.58 3.11 12.04
C ASP A 171 13.00 3.28 10.58
N THR A 172 13.10 2.17 9.85
CA THR A 172 13.50 2.18 8.44
C THR A 172 12.44 2.83 7.55
N ARG A 173 11.15 2.67 7.86
CA ARG A 173 10.08 3.38 7.16
C ARG A 173 10.21 4.90 7.29
N VAL A 174 10.49 5.38 8.51
CA VAL A 174 10.73 6.82 8.76
C VAL A 174 11.95 7.31 7.97
N GLU A 175 13.01 6.49 7.88
CA GLU A 175 14.19 6.82 7.10
C GLU A 175 13.92 6.90 5.59
N ILE A 176 13.12 5.96 5.04
CA ILE A 176 12.72 5.98 3.62
C ILE A 176 11.90 7.25 3.32
N ALA A 177 10.97 7.64 4.21
CA ALA A 177 10.20 8.88 4.06
C ALA A 177 11.11 10.12 4.02
N LYS A 178 12.07 10.23 4.95
CA LYS A 178 13.04 11.32 4.98
C LYS A 178 13.93 11.35 3.74
N LEU A 179 14.37 10.17 3.30
CA LEU A 179 15.21 10.03 2.11
C LEU A 179 14.49 10.48 0.85
N HIS A 180 13.21 10.10 0.69
CA HIS A 180 12.41 10.54 -0.44
C HIS A 180 12.32 12.08 -0.50
N GLY A 181 12.01 12.73 0.64
CA GLY A 181 11.96 14.20 0.72
C GLY A 181 13.31 14.89 0.42
N GLN A 182 14.44 14.22 0.68
CA GLN A 182 15.77 14.77 0.40
C GLN A 182 16.20 14.62 -1.06
N LEU A 183 15.76 13.56 -1.73
CA LEU A 183 16.21 13.22 -3.10
C LEU A 183 15.33 13.83 -4.19
N ASP A 184 14.13 14.34 -3.87
CA ASP A 184 13.12 14.84 -4.83
C ASP A 184 12.93 13.86 -6.01
N ALA A 185 12.96 12.56 -5.72
CA ALA A 185 12.98 11.50 -6.71
C ALA A 185 11.64 10.78 -6.77
N THR A 186 11.18 10.45 -7.96
CA THR A 186 9.98 9.62 -8.14
C THR A 186 10.23 8.21 -7.59
N THR A 187 9.32 7.74 -6.76
CA THR A 187 9.45 6.44 -6.09
C THR A 187 8.23 5.56 -6.36
N ILE A 188 8.46 4.31 -6.74
CA ILE A 188 7.44 3.26 -6.81
C ILE A 188 7.80 2.19 -5.80
N TYR A 189 6.90 1.93 -4.88
CA TYR A 189 7.12 1.06 -3.73
C TYR A 189 6.06 -0.04 -3.70
N VAL A 190 6.46 -1.29 -3.61
CA VAL A 190 5.57 -2.43 -3.45
C VAL A 190 5.57 -2.87 -2.01
N THR A 191 4.40 -3.06 -1.43
CA THR A 191 4.23 -3.64 -0.10
C THR A 191 2.91 -4.40 0.02
N HIS A 192 2.84 -5.28 1.01
CA HIS A 192 1.59 -5.87 1.49
C HIS A 192 1.16 -5.27 2.85
N ASP A 193 1.98 -4.37 3.42
CA ASP A 193 1.70 -3.69 4.70
C ASP A 193 0.92 -2.40 4.44
N GLN A 194 -0.30 -2.33 5.00
CA GLN A 194 -1.17 -1.17 4.86
C GLN A 194 -0.64 0.07 5.58
N VAL A 195 0.08 -0.12 6.69
CA VAL A 195 0.65 1.00 7.46
C VAL A 195 1.76 1.67 6.65
N GLU A 196 2.59 0.88 5.95
CA GLU A 196 3.58 1.42 5.02
C GLU A 196 2.91 2.25 3.93
N ALA A 197 1.87 1.71 3.29
CA ALA A 197 1.15 2.40 2.24
C ALA A 197 0.50 3.70 2.71
N MET A 198 -0.21 3.65 3.85
CA MET A 198 -0.92 4.81 4.39
C MET A 198 0.02 5.93 4.89
N THR A 199 1.27 5.59 5.24
CA THR A 199 2.22 6.55 5.84
C THR A 199 3.26 7.08 4.86
N LEU A 200 3.61 6.33 3.82
CA LEU A 200 4.65 6.71 2.86
C LEU A 200 4.10 7.34 1.58
N ALA A 201 2.90 6.94 1.16
CA ALA A 201 2.41 7.26 -0.16
C ALA A 201 1.83 8.67 -0.28
N ASP A 202 2.19 9.37 -1.36
CA ASP A 202 1.38 10.45 -1.92
C ASP A 202 0.17 9.87 -2.67
N LYS A 203 0.38 8.71 -3.32
CA LYS A 203 -0.62 8.00 -4.13
C LYS A 203 -0.54 6.51 -3.90
N ILE A 204 -1.67 5.87 -3.58
CA ILE A 204 -1.80 4.42 -3.49
C ILE A 204 -2.48 3.88 -4.76
N VAL A 205 -1.96 2.79 -5.27
CA VAL A 205 -2.56 1.98 -6.33
C VAL A 205 -2.97 0.65 -5.73
N VAL A 206 -4.26 0.41 -5.61
CA VAL A 206 -4.80 -0.85 -5.08
C VAL A 206 -4.99 -1.82 -6.24
N LEU A 207 -4.29 -2.96 -6.19
CA LEU A 207 -4.36 -4.02 -7.20
C LEU A 207 -5.12 -5.25 -6.68
N LYS A 208 -5.91 -5.85 -7.56
CA LYS A 208 -6.56 -7.14 -7.33
C LYS A 208 -6.62 -7.92 -8.64
N ASP A 209 -6.20 -9.18 -8.63
CA ASP A 209 -6.31 -10.11 -9.78
C ASP A 209 -5.76 -9.54 -11.10
N GLY A 210 -4.68 -8.74 -11.00
CA GLY A 210 -4.02 -8.11 -12.15
C GLY A 210 -4.62 -6.78 -12.61
N GLU A 211 -5.65 -6.29 -11.96
CA GLU A 211 -6.37 -5.05 -12.31
C GLU A 211 -6.17 -3.98 -11.24
N VAL A 212 -6.27 -2.71 -11.64
CA VAL A 212 -6.27 -1.57 -10.74
C VAL A 212 -7.70 -1.32 -10.24
N MET A 213 -7.93 -1.51 -8.94
CA MET A 213 -9.23 -1.32 -8.31
C MET A 213 -9.52 0.14 -7.96
N GLN A 214 -8.52 0.89 -7.52
CA GLN A 214 -8.60 2.32 -7.23
C GLN A 214 -7.20 2.94 -7.14
N VAL A 215 -7.10 4.21 -7.52
CA VAL A 215 -5.89 5.03 -7.39
C VAL A 215 -6.28 6.35 -6.71
N GLY A 216 -5.46 6.82 -5.77
CA GLY A 216 -5.68 8.12 -5.11
C GLY A 216 -4.81 8.33 -3.88
N ALA A 217 -5.01 9.46 -3.18
CA ALA A 217 -4.34 9.72 -1.92
C ALA A 217 -4.81 8.73 -0.82
N PRO A 218 -3.95 8.37 0.14
CA PRO A 218 -4.26 7.37 1.16
C PRO A 218 -5.59 7.60 1.87
N MET A 219 -5.84 8.82 2.37
CA MET A 219 -7.06 9.16 3.10
C MET A 219 -8.29 9.23 2.19
N ASP A 220 -8.13 9.50 0.88
CA ASP A 220 -9.25 9.45 -0.06
C ASP A 220 -9.72 8.02 -0.28
N LEU A 221 -8.80 7.08 -0.45
CA LEU A 221 -9.13 5.66 -0.57
C LEU A 221 -9.76 5.10 0.71
N PHE A 222 -9.27 5.53 1.86
CA PHE A 222 -9.79 5.11 3.17
C PHE A 222 -11.20 5.64 3.41
N ASN A 223 -11.45 6.93 3.12
CA ASN A 223 -12.73 7.60 3.39
C ASN A 223 -13.75 7.41 2.26
N MET A 224 -13.28 7.19 1.02
CA MET A 224 -14.12 7.10 -0.18
C MET A 224 -13.73 5.91 -1.06
N PRO A 225 -13.83 4.67 -0.53
CA PRO A 225 -13.50 3.49 -1.31
C PRO A 225 -14.44 3.35 -2.52
N ALA A 226 -13.87 2.98 -3.67
CA ALA A 226 -14.62 2.84 -4.92
C ALA A 226 -15.45 1.55 -5.00
N ASN A 227 -15.13 0.56 -4.17
CA ASN A 227 -15.82 -0.74 -4.13
C ASN A 227 -15.61 -1.46 -2.79
N GLU A 228 -16.38 -2.54 -2.58
CA GLU A 228 -16.32 -3.38 -1.37
C GLU A 228 -14.90 -3.91 -1.10
N PHE A 229 -14.18 -4.29 -2.16
CA PHE A 229 -12.82 -4.82 -2.01
C PHE A 229 -11.87 -3.78 -1.41
N VAL A 230 -11.82 -2.57 -1.97
CA VAL A 230 -10.95 -1.50 -1.45
C VAL A 230 -11.33 -1.13 -0.03
N ALA A 231 -12.64 -1.06 0.27
CA ALA A 231 -13.16 -0.77 1.61
C ALA A 231 -12.72 -1.79 2.66
N GLY A 232 -12.77 -3.09 2.32
CA GLY A 232 -12.35 -4.18 3.20
C GLY A 232 -10.85 -4.38 3.24
N PHE A 233 -10.12 -4.02 2.15
CA PHE A 233 -8.68 -4.18 2.08
C PHE A 233 -7.94 -3.10 2.86
N LEU A 234 -8.38 -1.84 2.83
CA LEU A 234 -7.74 -0.73 3.52
C LEU A 234 -8.35 -0.49 4.90
N GLY A 235 -7.50 -0.50 5.92
CA GLY A 235 -7.84 -0.26 7.33
C GLY A 235 -7.64 -1.50 8.21
N SER A 236 -7.14 -1.25 9.42
CA SER A 236 -6.95 -2.26 10.47
C SER A 236 -7.58 -1.71 11.76
N PRO A 237 -8.58 -2.42 12.34
CA PRO A 237 -9.28 -3.58 11.79
C PRO A 237 -10.03 -3.31 10.48
N GLN A 238 -10.34 -4.37 9.72
CA GLN A 238 -11.07 -4.26 8.47
C GLN A 238 -12.48 -3.68 8.67
N MET A 239 -13.05 -3.07 7.61
CA MET A 239 -14.42 -2.56 7.59
C MET A 239 -15.42 -3.70 7.91
N ASN A 240 -16.40 -3.40 8.74
CA ASN A 240 -17.54 -4.30 9.00
C ASN A 240 -18.52 -4.24 7.84
N PHE A 241 -19.00 -5.41 7.40
CA PHE A 241 -20.04 -5.49 6.36
C PHE A 241 -21.26 -6.21 6.89
N PHE A 242 -22.44 -5.65 6.60
CA PHE A 242 -23.74 -6.24 6.96
C PHE A 242 -24.60 -6.36 5.71
N ASP A 243 -25.17 -7.53 5.49
CA ASP A 243 -25.99 -7.82 4.32
C ASP A 243 -27.42 -7.31 4.46
N GLY A 244 -28.00 -6.82 3.37
CA GLY A 244 -29.36 -6.34 3.33
C GLY A 244 -29.80 -5.89 1.96
N LYS A 245 -30.71 -4.90 1.91
CA LYS A 245 -31.32 -4.38 0.69
C LYS A 245 -31.44 -2.87 0.72
N ILE A 246 -31.41 -2.27 -0.46
CA ILE A 246 -31.75 -0.87 -0.67
C ILE A 246 -33.29 -0.75 -0.63
N THR A 247 -33.82 0.05 0.32
CA THR A 247 -35.26 0.26 0.43
C THR A 247 -35.72 1.57 -0.17
N LYS A 248 -34.82 2.55 -0.33
CA LYS A 248 -35.11 3.84 -0.94
C LYS A 248 -33.82 4.48 -1.47
N ILE A 249 -33.89 5.12 -2.63
CA ILE A 249 -32.80 5.93 -3.18
C ILE A 249 -33.22 7.40 -3.18
N THR A 250 -32.35 8.28 -2.73
CA THR A 250 -32.59 9.72 -2.56
C THR A 250 -31.40 10.54 -3.08
N ALA A 251 -31.56 11.86 -3.13
CA ALA A 251 -30.52 12.81 -3.54
C ALA A 251 -29.95 12.52 -4.95
N GLY A 252 -30.83 12.28 -5.92
CA GLY A 252 -30.40 12.03 -7.32
C GLY A 252 -29.57 10.77 -7.52
N GLY A 253 -29.72 9.75 -6.65
CA GLY A 253 -28.95 8.51 -6.73
C GLY A 253 -27.70 8.46 -5.82
N ALA A 254 -27.37 9.54 -5.12
CA ALA A 254 -26.14 9.62 -4.31
C ALA A 254 -26.28 9.01 -2.91
N LYS A 255 -27.50 8.91 -2.37
CA LYS A 255 -27.77 8.38 -1.03
C LYS A 255 -28.92 7.36 -1.06
N ALA A 256 -28.86 6.40 -0.15
CA ALA A 256 -29.87 5.37 -0.04
C ALA A 256 -30.26 5.09 1.41
N ARG A 257 -31.42 4.41 1.58
CA ARG A 257 -31.82 3.75 2.82
C ARG A 257 -31.55 2.27 2.70
N PHE A 258 -30.90 1.73 3.69
CA PHE A 258 -30.58 0.32 3.83
C PHE A 258 -31.45 -0.33 4.90
N SER A 259 -31.89 -1.57 4.64
CA SER A 259 -32.54 -2.41 5.64
C SER A 259 -31.97 -3.82 5.53
N GLY A 260 -31.39 -4.31 6.62
CA GLY A 260 -30.80 -5.64 6.69
C GLY A 260 -30.04 -5.85 7.99
N ASP A 261 -29.81 -7.10 8.36
CA ASP A 261 -29.04 -7.53 9.54
C ASP A 261 -29.42 -6.82 10.86
N GLY A 262 -30.72 -6.50 11.03
CA GLY A 262 -31.22 -5.76 12.20
C GLY A 262 -31.05 -4.24 12.11
N LEU A 263 -30.43 -3.73 11.05
CA LEU A 263 -30.24 -2.30 10.81
C LEU A 263 -31.32 -1.75 9.86
N ASP A 264 -31.78 -0.55 10.14
CA ASP A 264 -32.59 0.27 9.24
C ASP A 264 -32.05 1.70 9.30
N VAL A 265 -31.28 2.09 8.28
CA VAL A 265 -30.49 3.32 8.26
C VAL A 265 -30.74 4.06 6.95
N SER A 266 -30.92 5.38 7.03
CA SER A 266 -31.13 6.27 5.88
C SER A 266 -29.97 7.25 5.73
N GLY A 267 -29.82 7.81 4.51
CA GLY A 267 -28.82 8.84 4.24
C GLY A 267 -27.40 8.29 3.97
N ILE A 268 -27.26 6.97 3.78
CA ILE A 268 -25.98 6.33 3.51
C ILE A 268 -25.53 6.65 2.09
N ARG A 269 -24.24 6.92 1.91
CA ARG A 269 -23.63 7.12 0.59
C ARG A 269 -23.69 5.82 -0.22
N LEU A 270 -24.29 5.90 -1.41
CA LEU A 270 -24.28 4.80 -2.38
C LEU A 270 -22.98 4.87 -3.19
N VAL A 271 -22.17 3.82 -3.12
CA VAL A 271 -20.86 3.73 -3.82
C VAL A 271 -21.06 3.23 -5.24
N SER A 272 -21.84 2.16 -5.41
CA SER A 272 -22.07 1.54 -6.72
C SER A 272 -23.14 2.30 -7.52
N SER A 273 -22.79 2.74 -8.72
CA SER A 273 -23.77 3.27 -9.68
C SER A 273 -24.66 2.15 -10.25
N GLY A 274 -25.90 2.49 -10.62
CA GLY A 274 -26.81 1.55 -11.27
C GLY A 274 -27.61 0.63 -10.35
N LYS A 275 -27.47 0.76 -9.04
CA LYS A 275 -28.32 0.06 -8.05
C LYS A 275 -29.74 0.64 -8.04
N ALA A 276 -30.73 -0.23 -7.83
CA ALA A 276 -32.15 0.12 -7.74
C ALA A 276 -32.72 -0.21 -6.34
N GLU A 277 -33.88 0.36 -6.06
CA GLU A 277 -34.67 -0.03 -4.86
C GLU A 277 -35.06 -1.50 -4.95
N GLY A 278 -34.83 -2.25 -3.88
CA GLY A 278 -35.02 -3.70 -3.81
C GLY A 278 -33.76 -4.53 -4.02
N ASP A 279 -32.69 -3.94 -4.59
CA ASP A 279 -31.45 -4.65 -4.84
C ASP A 279 -30.75 -5.07 -3.54
N ALA A 280 -30.07 -6.21 -3.60
CA ALA A 280 -29.17 -6.64 -2.54
C ALA A 280 -27.99 -5.65 -2.42
N ALA A 281 -27.63 -5.34 -1.18
CA ALA A 281 -26.57 -4.41 -0.88
C ALA A 281 -25.89 -4.78 0.44
N LYS A 282 -24.64 -4.30 0.61
CA LYS A 282 -23.90 -4.39 1.86
C LYS A 282 -23.65 -3.01 2.42
N ILE A 283 -23.98 -2.79 3.69
CA ILE A 283 -23.53 -1.59 4.40
C ILE A 283 -22.15 -1.86 5.00
N GLY A 284 -21.19 -0.98 4.69
CA GLY A 284 -19.86 -0.98 5.25
C GLY A 284 -19.69 0.09 6.32
N ILE A 285 -19.22 -0.31 7.51
CA ILE A 285 -18.99 0.59 8.65
C ILE A 285 -17.62 0.29 9.24
N ARG A 286 -16.77 1.30 9.36
CA ARG A 286 -15.45 1.10 9.97
C ARG A 286 -15.58 0.84 11.47
N PRO A 287 -14.77 -0.06 12.05
CA PRO A 287 -14.78 -0.35 13.49
C PRO A 287 -14.61 0.89 14.37
N GLN A 288 -13.80 1.85 13.94
CA GLN A 288 -13.55 3.12 14.64
C GLN A 288 -14.71 4.12 14.56
N HIS A 289 -15.69 3.89 13.70
CA HIS A 289 -16.88 4.74 13.55
C HIS A 289 -18.08 4.22 14.33
N LEU A 290 -17.95 3.07 15.01
CA LEU A 290 -18.94 2.58 15.95
C LEU A 290 -18.73 3.28 17.30
N GLU A 291 -19.83 3.66 17.94
CA GLU A 291 -19.86 4.28 19.26
C GLU A 291 -20.75 3.45 20.18
N LEU A 292 -20.26 3.17 21.41
CA LEU A 292 -21.08 2.51 22.43
C LEU A 292 -22.28 3.40 22.77
N ASP A 293 -23.47 2.89 22.56
CA ASP A 293 -24.71 3.62 22.76
C ASP A 293 -25.80 2.66 23.29
N PRO A 294 -26.29 2.85 24.52
CA PRO A 294 -27.36 2.00 25.08
C PRO A 294 -28.65 1.98 24.24
N LYS A 295 -28.88 3.01 23.40
CA LYS A 295 -30.01 3.11 22.47
C LYS A 295 -29.64 2.69 21.05
N GLY A 296 -28.41 2.28 20.84
CA GLY A 296 -27.88 1.85 19.54
C GLY A 296 -28.66 0.68 18.96
N LYS A 297 -28.82 0.71 17.64
CA LYS A 297 -29.57 -0.32 16.90
C LYS A 297 -28.72 -1.54 16.53
N LEU A 298 -27.42 -1.38 16.40
CA LEU A 298 -26.50 -2.49 16.16
C LEU A 298 -26.19 -3.16 17.50
N VAL A 299 -26.62 -4.40 17.64
CA VAL A 299 -26.50 -5.17 18.88
C VAL A 299 -25.62 -6.39 18.63
N GLY A 300 -24.68 -6.65 19.52
CA GLY A 300 -23.82 -7.83 19.43
C GLY A 300 -23.43 -8.36 20.80
N ARG A 301 -23.16 -9.67 20.83
CA ARG A 301 -22.54 -10.33 21.99
C ARG A 301 -21.05 -10.40 21.79
N VAL A 302 -20.29 -9.95 22.79
CA VAL A 302 -18.82 -9.93 22.76
C VAL A 302 -18.28 -11.37 22.72
N THR A 303 -17.44 -11.65 21.73
CA THR A 303 -16.79 -12.95 21.54
C THR A 303 -15.30 -12.89 21.87
N LEU A 304 -14.64 -11.73 21.64
CA LEU A 304 -13.21 -11.52 21.91
C LEU A 304 -12.96 -10.06 22.29
N VAL A 305 -12.02 -9.83 23.19
CA VAL A 305 -11.50 -8.50 23.54
C VAL A 305 -9.99 -8.52 23.47
N GLU A 306 -9.41 -7.71 22.58
CA GLU A 306 -7.97 -7.53 22.41
C GLU A 306 -7.57 -6.14 22.91
N ARG A 307 -6.72 -6.08 23.94
CA ARG A 307 -6.20 -4.82 24.49
C ARG A 307 -4.75 -4.65 24.04
N LEU A 308 -4.53 -3.80 23.02
CA LEU A 308 -3.23 -3.61 22.39
C LEU A 308 -2.39 -2.49 23.06
N GLY A 309 -2.91 -1.84 24.09
CA GLY A 309 -2.27 -0.72 24.78
C GLY A 309 -2.54 0.64 24.11
N THR A 310 -2.54 0.71 22.81
CA THR A 310 -2.89 1.92 22.02
C THR A 310 -4.37 1.97 21.64
N GLU A 311 -5.00 0.81 21.54
CA GLU A 311 -6.42 0.67 21.24
C GLU A 311 -6.97 -0.63 21.84
N THR A 312 -8.28 -0.70 21.99
CA THR A 312 -9.01 -1.92 22.31
C THR A 312 -9.86 -2.31 21.12
N ILE A 313 -9.73 -3.56 20.67
CA ILE A 313 -10.55 -4.14 19.61
C ILE A 313 -11.49 -5.16 20.26
N VAL A 314 -12.78 -5.00 20.03
CA VAL A 314 -13.81 -5.92 20.52
C VAL A 314 -14.47 -6.58 19.33
N GLU A 315 -14.44 -7.91 19.30
CA GLU A 315 -15.15 -8.70 18.31
C GLU A 315 -16.50 -9.13 18.86
N LEU A 316 -17.55 -8.94 18.06
CA LEU A 316 -18.92 -9.19 18.46
C LEU A 316 -19.67 -10.01 17.41
N MET A 317 -20.59 -10.83 17.89
CA MET A 317 -21.51 -11.58 17.04
C MET A 317 -22.90 -10.96 17.12
N SER A 318 -23.46 -10.55 15.97
CA SER A 318 -24.84 -10.06 15.92
C SER A 318 -25.85 -11.20 16.10
N GLY A 319 -27.09 -10.89 16.39
CA GLY A 319 -28.18 -11.87 16.53
C GLY A 319 -28.45 -12.70 15.25
N ARG A 320 -27.91 -12.29 14.10
CA ARG A 320 -27.96 -13.01 12.81
C ARG A 320 -26.65 -13.71 12.47
N GLN A 321 -25.76 -13.88 13.45
CA GLN A 321 -24.44 -14.50 13.31
C GLN A 321 -23.48 -13.74 12.39
N THR A 322 -23.67 -12.43 12.20
CA THR A 322 -22.70 -11.58 11.52
C THR A 322 -21.64 -11.14 12.50
N LEU A 323 -20.39 -11.45 12.19
CA LEU A 323 -19.22 -11.02 12.95
C LEU A 323 -18.89 -9.57 12.60
N PHE A 324 -18.75 -8.73 13.63
CA PHE A 324 -18.29 -7.36 13.45
C PHE A 324 -17.33 -6.94 14.57
N ARG A 325 -16.57 -5.87 14.32
CA ARG A 325 -15.57 -5.34 15.25
C ARG A 325 -15.89 -3.90 15.62
N PHE A 326 -15.65 -3.58 16.86
CA PHE A 326 -15.59 -2.24 17.40
C PHE A 326 -14.14 -1.94 17.80
N ALA A 327 -13.63 -0.76 17.49
CA ALA A 327 -12.29 -0.32 17.87
C ALA A 327 -12.38 1.03 18.58
N SER A 328 -11.75 1.11 19.75
CA SER A 328 -11.71 2.32 20.58
C SER A 328 -10.27 2.64 20.98
N GLY A 329 -9.87 3.92 20.86
CA GLY A 329 -8.63 4.42 21.44
C GLY A 329 -8.65 4.51 22.97
N GLU A 330 -9.82 4.29 23.59
CA GLU A 330 -9.99 4.29 25.04
C GLU A 330 -10.19 2.87 25.55
N ALA A 331 -9.89 2.65 26.82
CA ALA A 331 -10.20 1.40 27.49
C ALA A 331 -11.73 1.20 27.57
N THR A 332 -12.18 -0.02 27.36
CA THR A 332 -13.58 -0.41 27.52
C THR A 332 -13.72 -1.48 28.62
N ASP A 333 -14.82 -1.42 29.36
CA ASP A 333 -15.15 -2.41 30.40
C ASP A 333 -15.81 -3.66 29.82
N LEU A 334 -16.02 -3.72 28.50
CA LEU A 334 -16.61 -4.88 27.84
C LEU A 334 -15.80 -6.15 28.10
N ALA A 335 -16.53 -7.22 28.44
CA ALA A 335 -15.99 -8.55 28.65
C ALA A 335 -16.67 -9.58 27.73
N VAL A 336 -16.00 -10.70 27.50
CA VAL A 336 -16.55 -11.81 26.70
C VAL A 336 -17.88 -12.28 27.32
N GLY A 337 -18.91 -12.37 26.49
CA GLY A 337 -20.27 -12.74 26.89
C GLY A 337 -21.22 -11.56 27.10
N ASP A 338 -20.70 -10.34 27.24
CA ASP A 338 -21.55 -9.14 27.38
C ASP A 338 -22.34 -8.87 26.09
N GLU A 339 -23.52 -8.29 26.25
CA GLU A 339 -24.29 -7.69 25.16
C GLU A 339 -23.97 -6.20 25.09
N ALA A 340 -23.54 -5.73 23.92
CA ALA A 340 -23.27 -4.31 23.69
C ALA A 340 -24.08 -3.78 22.51
N ARG A 341 -24.41 -2.48 22.59
CA ARG A 341 -25.18 -1.75 21.59
C ARG A 341 -24.37 -0.61 21.04
N PHE A 342 -24.51 -0.38 19.75
CA PHE A 342 -23.73 0.62 19.05
C PHE A 342 -24.61 1.49 18.16
N SER A 343 -24.24 2.75 18.07
CA SER A 343 -24.65 3.69 17.04
C SER A 343 -23.48 4.05 16.13
N PHE A 344 -23.76 4.70 15.01
CA PHE A 344 -22.78 5.25 14.09
C PHE A 344 -23.38 6.37 13.25
N ASP A 345 -22.55 7.27 12.77
CA ASP A 345 -22.94 8.30 11.82
C ASP A 345 -23.13 7.71 10.41
N SER A 346 -24.36 7.79 9.90
CA SER A 346 -24.70 7.31 8.54
C SER A 346 -23.91 7.99 7.42
N ALA A 347 -23.40 9.21 7.65
CA ALA A 347 -22.58 9.92 6.68
C ALA A 347 -21.20 9.29 6.49
N ARG A 348 -20.73 8.49 7.46
CA ARG A 348 -19.47 7.75 7.45
C ARG A 348 -19.62 6.29 7.02
N ALA A 349 -20.85 5.84 6.78
CA ALA A 349 -21.14 4.52 6.25
C ALA A 349 -21.21 4.54 4.72
N HIS A 350 -20.91 3.39 4.12
CA HIS A 350 -20.93 3.19 2.68
C HIS A 350 -21.87 2.06 2.29
N LEU A 351 -22.53 2.17 1.14
CA LEU A 351 -23.42 1.14 0.63
C LEU A 351 -22.90 0.64 -0.73
N PHE A 352 -22.56 -0.65 -0.76
CA PHE A 352 -22.00 -1.36 -1.91
C PHE A 352 -23.03 -2.25 -2.59
#